data_8fa86aefe7b867aeaf27b4fc16a8bea6
#
_entry.id   8fa86aefe7b867aeaf27b4fc16a8bea6
#
_cell.length_a   1.000
_cell.length_b   1.000
_cell.length_c   1.000
_cell.angle_alpha   90.00
_cell.angle_beta   90.00
_cell.angle_gamma   90.00
#
_symmetry.space_group_name_H-M   'P 1'
#
loop_
_entity.id
_entity.type
_entity.pdbx_description
1 polymer ?
#
loop_
_entity_poly.entity_id
_entity_poly.type
_entity_poly.pdbx_seq_one_letter_code
_entity_poly.pdbx_strand_id
1 'polypeptide(L)'
;MAEERPAQLTGGCQCGNIRFAFYAEPIRVGICHCRMCQRATAAPFAGLADVAMADFAWTKGTPKAFQSSSVAERHFCGDCGTPLSYHQLGGANMEILLGAFDDPNALEPAYAVGIESKVAWFDRLHTLPGKTFAEYAGADVAAKIESRQS
;
A
#
# COMPACT_ATOMS: atom_id res chain seq x y z
N MET A 1 -2.53 18.53 17.71
CA MET A 1 -2.29 18.20 16.29
C MET A 1 -1.96 16.72 16.16
N ALA A 2 -2.02 16.14 14.98
CA ALA A 2 -1.80 14.69 14.81
C ALA A 2 -0.47 14.23 15.42
N GLU A 3 0.61 14.94 15.15
CA GLU A 3 1.98 14.61 15.60
C GLU A 3 2.21 14.62 17.12
N GLU A 4 1.28 15.16 17.90
CA GLU A 4 1.35 15.14 19.37
C GLU A 4 0.77 13.87 19.98
N ARG A 5 0.11 13.04 19.16
CA ARG A 5 -0.48 11.77 19.56
C ARG A 5 0.45 10.62 19.17
N PRO A 6 0.47 9.51 19.93
CA PRO A 6 1.22 8.34 19.52
C PRO A 6 0.67 7.78 18.21
N ALA A 7 1.55 7.43 17.29
CA ALA A 7 1.17 6.76 16.04
C ALA A 7 0.58 5.37 16.37
N GLN A 8 -0.54 5.05 15.75
CA GLN A 8 -1.18 3.73 15.87
C GLN A 8 -0.67 2.77 14.80
N LEU A 9 -0.47 3.27 13.58
CA LEU A 9 0.06 2.51 12.45
C LEU A 9 1.13 3.33 11.75
N THR A 10 2.18 2.67 11.30
CA THR A 10 3.27 3.28 10.55
C THR A 10 3.61 2.48 9.30
N GLY A 11 4.29 3.13 8.38
CA GLY A 11 4.77 2.48 7.17
C GLY A 11 5.61 3.42 6.32
N GLY A 12 5.93 2.97 5.12
CA GLY A 12 6.73 3.77 4.20
C GLY A 12 7.12 3.01 2.93
N CYS A 13 8.04 3.59 2.19
CA CYS A 13 8.56 3.00 0.97
C CYS A 13 9.64 1.96 1.27
N GLN A 14 9.97 1.14 0.27
CA GLN A 14 10.96 0.08 0.37
C GLN A 14 12.34 0.60 0.84
N CYS A 15 12.80 1.74 0.33
CA CYS A 15 14.12 2.29 0.71
C CYS A 15 14.11 3.09 2.03
N GLY A 16 12.95 3.35 2.63
CA GLY A 16 12.81 4.08 3.89
C GLY A 16 12.96 5.59 3.81
N ASN A 17 13.10 6.17 2.61
CA ASN A 17 13.19 7.62 2.44
C ASN A 17 11.87 8.35 2.62
N ILE A 18 10.75 7.64 2.42
CA ILE A 18 9.40 8.14 2.70
C ILE A 18 8.81 7.30 3.82
N ARG A 19 8.30 8.00 4.86
CA ARG A 19 7.61 7.38 5.98
C ARG A 19 6.29 8.10 6.23
N PHE A 20 5.31 7.36 6.75
CA PHE A 20 4.01 7.90 7.16
C PHE A 20 3.54 7.32 8.49
N ALA A 21 2.56 7.97 9.08
CA ALA A 21 1.86 7.50 10.27
C ALA A 21 0.37 7.77 10.20
N PHE A 22 -0.41 6.85 10.77
CA PHE A 22 -1.81 7.02 11.14
C PHE A 22 -1.89 7.25 12.64
N TYR A 23 -2.66 8.24 13.05
CA TYR A 23 -2.90 8.61 14.44
C TYR A 23 -4.30 8.23 14.92
N ALA A 24 -5.05 7.53 14.09
CA ALA A 24 -6.35 6.93 14.40
C ALA A 24 -6.50 5.61 13.63
N GLU A 25 -7.47 4.80 14.03
CA GLU A 25 -7.86 3.60 13.29
C GLU A 25 -8.35 3.99 11.89
N PRO A 26 -8.07 3.17 10.87
CA PRO A 26 -8.63 3.39 9.55
C PRO A 26 -10.17 3.44 9.55
N ILE A 27 -10.72 4.36 8.78
CA ILE A 27 -12.17 4.47 8.59
C ILE A 27 -12.72 3.21 7.90
N ARG A 28 -11.92 2.69 6.95
CA ARG A 28 -12.24 1.47 6.20
C ARG A 28 -11.00 0.89 5.56
N VAL A 29 -11.04 -0.41 5.32
CA VAL A 29 -9.98 -1.15 4.61
C VAL A 29 -10.63 -2.01 3.54
N GLY A 30 -10.17 -1.90 2.31
CA GLY A 30 -10.78 -2.60 1.18
C GLY A 30 -9.82 -2.89 0.04
N ILE A 31 -10.35 -3.58 -0.97
CA ILE A 31 -9.64 -3.94 -2.20
C ILE A 31 -10.32 -3.23 -3.37
N CYS A 32 -9.53 -2.65 -4.26
CA CYS A 32 -10.01 -2.11 -5.53
C CYS A 32 -9.44 -2.89 -6.71
N HIS A 33 -10.33 -3.41 -7.55
CA HIS A 33 -10.00 -4.16 -8.76
C HIS A 33 -9.97 -3.32 -10.04
N CYS A 34 -10.25 -2.01 -9.98
CA CYS A 34 -10.34 -1.19 -11.17
C CYS A 34 -9.01 -1.15 -11.94
N ARG A 35 -9.08 -0.94 -13.26
CA ARG A 35 -7.89 -0.92 -14.12
C ARG A 35 -6.87 0.15 -13.74
N MET A 36 -7.32 1.30 -13.24
CA MET A 36 -6.40 2.35 -12.76
C MET A 36 -5.61 1.88 -11.53
N CYS A 37 -6.26 1.23 -10.57
CA CYS A 37 -5.58 0.67 -9.40
C CYS A 37 -4.62 -0.46 -9.78
N GLN A 38 -5.05 -1.37 -10.66
CA GLN A 38 -4.17 -2.43 -11.20
C GLN A 38 -2.92 -1.83 -11.86
N ARG A 39 -3.10 -0.82 -12.71
CA ARG A 39 -1.97 -0.18 -13.41
C ARG A 39 -1.07 0.59 -12.44
N ALA A 40 -1.64 1.32 -11.51
CA ALA A 40 -0.88 2.15 -10.57
C ALA A 40 -0.03 1.32 -9.59
N THR A 41 -0.47 0.12 -9.25
CA THR A 41 0.25 -0.78 -8.35
C THR A 41 1.02 -1.87 -9.09
N ALA A 42 0.83 -1.99 -10.41
CA ALA A 42 1.34 -3.11 -11.22
C ALA A 42 0.96 -4.49 -10.63
N ALA A 43 -0.21 -4.56 -9.99
CA ALA A 43 -0.73 -5.75 -9.32
C ALA A 43 -2.17 -6.03 -9.78
N PRO A 44 -2.70 -7.23 -9.54
CA PRO A 44 -4.07 -7.56 -9.98
C PRO A 44 -5.16 -6.81 -9.24
N PHE A 45 -4.83 -6.17 -8.13
CA PHE A 45 -5.71 -5.29 -7.33
C PHE A 45 -4.87 -4.36 -6.46
N ALA A 46 -5.50 -3.35 -5.86
CA ALA A 46 -4.91 -2.52 -4.82
C ALA A 46 -5.66 -2.74 -3.50
N GLY A 47 -4.93 -3.04 -2.43
CA GLY A 47 -5.48 -2.99 -1.07
C GLY A 47 -5.22 -1.60 -0.49
N LEU A 48 -6.22 -0.98 0.12
CA LEU A 48 -6.17 0.39 0.60
C LEU A 48 -6.79 0.53 1.99
N ALA A 49 -6.15 1.31 2.84
CA ALA A 49 -6.65 1.74 4.14
C ALA A 49 -6.90 3.24 4.12
N ASP A 50 -8.10 3.65 4.47
CA ASP A 50 -8.61 5.01 4.40
C ASP A 50 -8.56 5.66 5.79
N VAL A 51 -7.94 6.83 5.91
CA VAL A 51 -7.84 7.60 7.16
C VAL A 51 -8.13 9.07 6.89
N ALA A 52 -8.71 9.77 7.87
CA ALA A 52 -8.91 11.21 7.76
C ALA A 52 -7.55 11.94 7.64
N MET A 53 -7.49 12.96 6.78
CA MET A 53 -6.27 13.79 6.63
C MET A 53 -5.78 14.37 7.96
N ALA A 54 -6.71 14.65 8.89
CA ALA A 54 -6.37 15.14 10.23
C ALA A 54 -5.64 14.11 11.11
N ASP A 55 -5.72 12.83 10.74
CA ASP A 55 -5.11 11.71 11.45
C ASP A 55 -4.01 11.02 10.64
N PHE A 56 -3.51 11.71 9.61
CA PHE A 56 -2.44 11.25 8.72
C PHE A 56 -1.27 12.24 8.70
N ALA A 57 -0.05 11.73 8.61
CA ALA A 57 1.12 12.54 8.30
C ALA A 57 2.18 11.76 7.51
N TRP A 58 2.84 12.45 6.58
CA TRP A 58 4.14 12.03 6.08
C TRP A 58 5.18 12.40 7.15
N THR A 59 5.78 11.41 7.81
CA THR A 59 6.69 11.63 8.94
C THR A 59 8.15 11.74 8.52
N LYS A 60 8.47 11.35 7.29
CA LYS A 60 9.81 11.50 6.71
C LYS A 60 9.71 11.63 5.19
N GLY A 61 10.48 12.55 4.64
CA GLY A 61 10.57 12.79 3.21
C GLY A 61 9.30 13.36 2.59
N THR A 62 9.37 13.60 1.28
CA THR A 62 8.25 14.10 0.49
C THR A 62 8.05 13.17 -0.71
N PRO A 63 6.94 12.44 -0.78
CA PRO A 63 6.67 11.59 -1.93
C PRO A 63 6.42 12.44 -3.19
N LYS A 64 6.67 11.86 -4.35
CA LYS A 64 6.22 12.42 -5.62
C LYS A 64 4.73 12.12 -5.81
N ALA A 65 4.05 12.99 -6.55
CA ALA A 65 2.65 12.85 -6.88
C ALA A 65 2.47 12.75 -8.42
N PHE A 66 1.55 11.90 -8.82
CA PHE A 66 1.07 11.79 -10.19
C PHE A 66 -0.45 11.94 -10.20
N GLN A 67 -0.95 12.93 -10.93
CA GLN A 67 -2.39 13.09 -11.12
C GLN A 67 -2.90 11.97 -12.03
N SER A 68 -3.46 10.94 -11.43
CA SER A 68 -3.86 9.71 -12.12
C SER A 68 -5.21 9.79 -12.81
N SER A 69 -6.00 10.80 -12.48
CA SER A 69 -7.29 11.11 -13.13
C SER A 69 -7.65 12.59 -12.91
N SER A 70 -8.77 13.02 -13.47
CA SER A 70 -9.31 14.39 -13.25
C SER A 70 -9.66 14.67 -11.79
N VAL A 71 -9.81 13.63 -10.95
CA VAL A 71 -10.30 13.75 -9.57
C VAL A 71 -9.33 13.25 -8.52
N ALA A 72 -8.19 12.66 -8.90
CA ALA A 72 -7.30 12.01 -7.93
C ALA A 72 -5.83 12.09 -8.32
N GLU A 73 -4.99 12.07 -7.30
CA GLU A 73 -3.55 11.89 -7.41
C GLU A 73 -3.09 10.67 -6.61
N ARG A 74 -1.91 10.18 -6.97
CA ARG A 74 -1.26 9.04 -6.30
C ARG A 74 0.15 9.42 -5.94
N HIS A 75 0.55 9.05 -4.72
CA HIS A 75 1.88 9.33 -4.22
C HIS A 75 2.76 8.08 -4.31
N PHE A 76 4.04 8.30 -4.57
CA PHE A 76 5.03 7.24 -4.67
C PHE A 76 6.42 7.77 -4.28
N CYS A 77 7.30 6.86 -3.88
CA CYS A 77 8.68 7.22 -3.61
C CYS A 77 9.43 7.52 -4.91
N GLY A 78 10.02 8.69 -5.03
CA GLY A 78 10.80 9.07 -6.21
C GLY A 78 12.14 8.34 -6.33
N ASP A 79 12.64 7.73 -5.25
CA ASP A 79 13.94 7.06 -5.23
C ASP A 79 13.80 5.56 -5.54
N CYS A 80 12.87 4.86 -4.91
CA CYS A 80 12.71 3.41 -5.09
C CYS A 80 11.45 2.99 -5.85
N GLY A 81 10.57 3.94 -6.16
CA GLY A 81 9.35 3.68 -6.96
C GLY A 81 8.20 3.03 -6.21
N THR A 82 8.29 2.79 -4.90
CA THR A 82 7.19 2.20 -4.13
C THR A 82 5.93 3.05 -4.26
N PRO A 83 4.80 2.52 -4.77
CA PRO A 83 3.52 3.22 -4.74
C PRO A 83 3.01 3.27 -3.31
N LEU A 84 2.46 4.41 -2.88
CA LEU A 84 2.12 4.64 -1.48
C LEU A 84 0.65 4.94 -1.25
N SER A 85 0.04 5.79 -2.09
CA SER A 85 -1.29 6.27 -1.78
C SER A 85 -2.17 6.56 -2.99
N TYR A 86 -3.45 6.70 -2.70
CA TYR A 86 -4.46 7.35 -3.52
C TYR A 86 -5.08 8.48 -2.70
N HIS A 87 -5.28 9.64 -3.30
CA HIS A 87 -5.92 10.78 -2.68
C HIS A 87 -6.86 11.47 -3.66
N GLN A 88 -8.13 11.56 -3.29
CA GLN A 88 -9.09 12.35 -4.05
C GLN A 88 -8.80 13.83 -3.87
N LEU A 89 -8.65 14.58 -4.95
CA LEU A 89 -8.36 16.02 -4.92
C LEU A 89 -9.45 16.77 -4.16
N GLY A 90 -9.03 17.51 -3.13
CA GLY A 90 -9.95 18.19 -2.21
C GLY A 90 -10.71 17.26 -1.27
N GLY A 91 -10.42 15.97 -1.26
CA GLY A 91 -11.01 14.99 -0.33
C GLY A 91 -10.47 15.12 1.09
N ALA A 92 -11.29 14.69 2.05
CA ALA A 92 -10.97 14.77 3.47
C ALA A 92 -10.08 13.59 3.96
N ASN A 93 -9.84 12.60 3.11
CA ASN A 93 -9.17 11.36 3.49
C ASN A 93 -7.92 11.09 2.63
N MET A 94 -6.99 10.36 3.23
CA MET A 94 -5.84 9.74 2.55
C MET A 94 -6.04 8.23 2.54
N GLU A 95 -5.83 7.59 1.39
CA GLU A 95 -5.88 6.14 1.25
C GLU A 95 -4.46 5.60 1.03
N ILE A 96 -3.98 4.73 1.92
CA ILE A 96 -2.64 4.17 1.86
C ILE A 96 -2.69 2.70 1.43
N LEU A 97 -1.78 2.33 0.54
CA LEU A 97 -1.63 0.95 0.06
C LEU A 97 -1.18 0.02 1.17
N LEU A 98 -1.85 -1.12 1.31
CA LEU A 98 -1.66 -2.05 2.44
C LEU A 98 -0.23 -2.60 2.54
N GLY A 99 0.40 -2.86 1.40
CA GLY A 99 1.78 -3.36 1.39
C GLY A 99 2.83 -2.35 1.86
N ALA A 100 2.47 -1.07 2.03
CA ALA A 100 3.37 -0.02 2.53
C ALA A 100 3.38 0.08 4.07
N PHE A 101 2.48 -0.58 4.78
CA PHE A 101 2.50 -0.64 6.25
C PHE A 101 3.64 -1.53 6.76
N ASP A 102 4.19 -1.18 7.92
CA ASP A 102 5.29 -1.95 8.54
C ASP A 102 4.84 -3.36 8.95
N ASP A 103 3.60 -3.49 9.44
CA ASP A 103 2.96 -4.79 9.65
C ASP A 103 1.83 -5.00 8.64
N PRO A 104 2.05 -5.82 7.59
CA PRO A 104 1.02 -6.09 6.59
C PRO A 104 -0.16 -6.90 7.12
N ASN A 105 -0.04 -7.52 8.31
CA ASN A 105 -1.13 -8.25 8.96
C ASN A 105 -1.99 -7.38 9.88
N ALA A 106 -1.58 -6.14 10.14
CA ALA A 106 -2.33 -5.23 11.01
C ALA A 106 -3.72 -4.87 10.47
N LEU A 107 -3.91 -4.92 9.16
CA LEU A 107 -5.13 -4.50 8.49
C LEU A 107 -5.65 -5.58 7.54
N GLU A 108 -6.91 -5.95 7.72
CA GLU A 108 -7.60 -6.92 6.87
C GLU A 108 -8.69 -6.22 6.04
N PRO A 109 -8.72 -6.41 4.70
CA PRO A 109 -9.77 -5.87 3.87
C PRO A 109 -11.14 -6.45 4.21
N ALA A 110 -12.16 -5.57 4.30
CA ALA A 110 -13.53 -5.94 4.63
C ALA A 110 -14.49 -5.85 3.43
N TYR A 111 -14.04 -5.29 2.30
CA TYR A 111 -14.88 -5.13 1.10
C TYR A 111 -14.02 -5.04 -0.15
N ALA A 112 -14.65 -5.18 -1.30
CA ALA A 112 -14.03 -5.01 -2.61
C ALA A 112 -14.90 -4.11 -3.50
N VAL A 113 -14.25 -3.27 -4.30
CA VAL A 113 -14.89 -2.41 -5.31
C VAL A 113 -14.23 -2.60 -6.67
N GLY A 114 -14.86 -2.07 -7.72
CA GLY A 114 -14.35 -2.21 -9.08
C GLY A 114 -14.35 -3.66 -9.57
N ILE A 115 -15.26 -4.48 -9.06
CA ILE A 115 -15.31 -5.92 -9.31
C ILE A 115 -15.60 -6.28 -10.78
N GLU A 116 -16.12 -5.35 -11.56
CA GLU A 116 -16.29 -5.48 -13.02
C GLU A 116 -14.96 -5.68 -13.76
N SER A 117 -13.85 -5.27 -13.14
CA SER A 117 -12.50 -5.42 -13.68
C SER A 117 -11.67 -6.50 -12.95
N LYS A 118 -12.29 -7.23 -12.02
CA LYS A 118 -11.59 -8.30 -11.28
C LYS A 118 -11.03 -9.33 -12.26
N VAL A 119 -9.73 -9.65 -12.12
CA VAL A 119 -9.12 -10.69 -12.96
C VAL A 119 -9.76 -12.05 -12.74
N ALA A 120 -9.97 -12.81 -13.79
CA ALA A 120 -10.73 -14.06 -13.73
C ALA A 120 -10.12 -15.12 -12.79
N TRP A 121 -8.83 -15.07 -12.51
CA TRP A 121 -8.14 -16.02 -11.66
C TRP A 121 -8.03 -15.58 -10.18
N PHE A 122 -8.56 -14.40 -9.82
CA PHE A 122 -8.45 -13.87 -8.45
C PHE A 122 -9.00 -14.84 -7.39
N ASP A 123 -10.18 -15.41 -7.64
CA ASP A 123 -10.84 -16.31 -6.69
C ASP A 123 -10.14 -17.68 -6.53
N ARG A 124 -9.09 -17.92 -7.31
CA ARG A 124 -8.27 -19.13 -7.25
C ARG A 124 -6.88 -18.92 -6.67
N LEU A 125 -6.55 -17.71 -6.20
CA LEU A 125 -5.22 -17.40 -5.63
C LEU A 125 -4.85 -18.33 -4.47
N HIS A 126 -5.81 -18.63 -3.60
CA HIS A 126 -5.60 -19.50 -2.43
C HIS A 126 -5.35 -20.97 -2.80
N THR A 127 -5.63 -21.39 -4.04
CA THR A 127 -5.43 -22.77 -4.51
C THR A 127 -4.06 -22.98 -5.15
N LEU A 128 -3.27 -21.92 -5.32
CA LEU A 128 -1.93 -22.03 -5.90
C LEU A 128 -1.01 -22.83 -4.97
N PRO A 129 -0.27 -23.81 -5.50
CA PRO A 129 0.74 -24.50 -4.69
C PRO A 129 1.81 -23.50 -4.26
N GLY A 130 2.10 -23.49 -2.97
CA GLY A 130 3.05 -22.55 -2.35
C GLY A 130 4.36 -23.22 -1.98
N LYS A 131 5.44 -22.45 -2.04
CA LYS A 131 6.77 -22.81 -1.53
C LYS A 131 7.34 -21.61 -0.76
N THR A 132 8.15 -21.88 0.24
CA THR A 132 9.01 -20.84 0.80
C THR A 132 10.01 -20.37 -0.25
N PHE A 133 10.55 -19.17 -0.07
CA PHE A 133 11.55 -18.66 -0.99
C PHE A 133 12.80 -19.56 -1.05
N ALA A 134 13.23 -20.11 0.10
CA ALA A 134 14.35 -21.04 0.17
C ALA A 134 14.08 -22.35 -0.58
N GLU A 135 12.88 -22.89 -0.51
CA GLU A 135 12.47 -24.08 -1.29
C GLU A 135 12.42 -23.81 -2.80
N TYR A 136 12.06 -22.57 -3.18
CA TYR A 136 11.97 -22.17 -4.60
C TYR A 136 13.34 -21.87 -5.21
N ALA A 137 14.16 -21.05 -4.53
CA ALA A 137 15.43 -20.55 -5.06
C ALA A 137 16.65 -21.41 -4.66
N GLY A 138 16.49 -22.28 -3.65
CA GLY A 138 17.56 -22.99 -2.98
C GLY A 138 18.08 -22.24 -1.76
N ALA A 139 18.40 -22.96 -0.69
CA ALA A 139 18.85 -22.39 0.59
C ALA A 139 20.11 -21.52 0.44
N ASP A 140 21.07 -21.95 -0.40
CA ASP A 140 22.31 -21.21 -0.64
C ASP A 140 22.09 -19.86 -1.34
N VAL A 141 21.14 -19.81 -2.28
CA VAL A 141 20.76 -18.57 -2.97
C VAL A 141 20.00 -17.65 -2.01
N ALA A 142 19.02 -18.19 -1.28
CA ALA A 142 18.25 -17.43 -0.31
C ALA A 142 19.13 -16.77 0.77
N ALA A 143 20.15 -17.49 1.25
CA ALA A 143 21.09 -16.99 2.27
C ALA A 143 22.00 -15.85 1.78
N LYS A 144 22.17 -15.69 0.45
CA LYS A 144 23.02 -14.65 -0.15
C LYS A 144 22.28 -13.36 -0.47
N ILE A 145 20.95 -13.35 -0.36
CA ILE A 145 20.16 -12.17 -0.67
C ILE A 145 20.21 -11.19 0.50
N GLU A 146 20.72 -10.00 0.21
CA GLU A 146 20.69 -8.88 1.13
C GLU A 146 19.52 -7.97 0.77
N SER A 147 18.56 -7.86 1.68
CA SER A 147 17.42 -6.96 1.50
C SER A 147 17.89 -5.49 1.50
N ARG A 148 17.32 -4.69 0.62
CA ARG A 148 17.42 -3.22 0.63
C ARG A 148 16.19 -2.57 1.20
N GLN A 149 15.32 -3.36 1.81
CA GLN A 149 14.12 -2.86 2.48
C GLN A 149 14.47 -2.30 3.86
N SER A 150 13.77 -1.23 4.23
CA SER A 150 13.86 -0.64 5.56
C SER A 150 12.77 -1.17 6.47
#